data_1f6ee92d3b7e1bb7b9d498e228ce7ba5
#
_entry.id   1f6ee92d3b7e1bb7b9d498e228ce7ba5
#
_cell.length_a   1.000
_cell.length_b   1.000
_cell.length_c   1.000
_cell.angle_alpha   90.00
_cell.angle_beta   90.00
_cell.angle_gamma   90.00
#
_symmetry.space_group_name_H-M   'P 1'
#
loop_
_entity.id
_entity.type
_entity.pdbx_description
1 polymer ?
#
loop_
_entity_poly.entity_id
_entity_poly.type
_entity_poly.pdbx_seq_one_letter_code
_entity_poly.pdbx_strand_id
1 'polypeptide(L)'
;MKKLIICGKANIELAVDEFKEKNSELWMLGTDPRNGADKYYELHGIKVNHENTVYELPDEVYEQGLPINNSISALLIHGWLQGYKTIKIIGAPMNARDEYINERPSLAFVVGYIAAQGVKLSWDGMVENTDYGRKKKPEVKIVEEEKDDDIQKEEE
;
A
#
# COMPACT_ATOMS: atom_id res chain seq x y z
N MET A 1 6.30 1.80 -17.64
CA MET A 1 5.30 2.66 -16.99
C MET A 1 5.81 2.96 -15.58
N LYS A 2 5.85 4.24 -15.19
CA LYS A 2 6.40 4.66 -13.90
C LYS A 2 5.43 4.31 -12.77
N LYS A 3 5.94 3.78 -11.66
CA LYS A 3 5.18 3.45 -10.46
C LYS A 3 5.28 4.61 -9.47
N LEU A 4 4.21 4.90 -8.75
CA LEU A 4 4.22 5.84 -7.64
C LEU A 4 4.23 5.08 -6.32
N ILE A 5 5.06 5.53 -5.39
CA ILE A 5 5.06 5.12 -4.00
C ILE A 5 4.71 6.34 -3.15
N ILE A 6 3.66 6.25 -2.36
CA ILE A 6 3.26 7.27 -1.38
C ILE A 6 3.64 6.75 0.00
N CYS A 7 4.50 7.45 0.70
CA CYS A 7 4.97 7.05 2.02
C CYS A 7 4.40 7.96 3.10
N GLY A 8 3.65 7.38 4.02
CA GLY A 8 3.22 8.01 5.26
C GLY A 8 4.32 7.97 6.33
N LYS A 9 4.01 8.49 7.52
CA LYS A 9 4.98 8.65 8.62
C LYS A 9 5.02 7.48 9.61
N ALA A 10 4.21 6.44 9.43
CA ALA A 10 4.44 5.21 10.19
C ALA A 10 5.79 4.60 9.79
N ASN A 11 6.46 3.96 10.71
CA ASN A 11 7.81 3.42 10.51
C ASN A 11 8.85 4.51 10.14
N ILE A 12 8.74 5.66 10.78
CA ILE A 12 9.61 6.83 10.51
C ILE A 12 11.09 6.54 10.79
N GLU A 13 11.39 5.49 11.53
CA GLU A 13 12.74 4.98 11.84
C GLU A 13 13.40 4.27 10.65
N LEU A 14 12.62 3.86 9.64
CA LEU A 14 13.17 3.19 8.47
C LEU A 14 13.75 4.19 7.47
N ALA A 15 14.86 3.81 6.85
CA ALA A 15 15.48 4.64 5.83
C ALA A 15 14.60 4.74 4.58
N VAL A 16 14.58 5.92 3.96
CA VAL A 16 13.77 6.17 2.75
C VAL A 16 14.17 5.25 1.60
N ASP A 17 15.44 4.90 1.51
CA ASP A 17 15.96 4.02 0.45
C ASP A 17 15.35 2.60 0.51
N GLU A 18 14.86 2.17 1.67
CA GLU A 18 14.18 0.87 1.83
C GLU A 18 12.83 0.83 1.08
N PHE A 19 12.25 2.00 0.79
CA PHE A 19 10.97 2.12 0.10
C PHE A 19 11.11 2.33 -1.40
N LYS A 20 12.31 2.70 -1.88
CA LYS A 20 12.53 2.96 -3.30
C LYS A 20 12.57 1.66 -4.10
N GLU A 21 11.83 1.65 -5.19
CA GLU A 21 11.80 0.55 -6.13
C GLU A 21 12.29 1.03 -7.51
N LYS A 22 12.84 0.11 -8.29
CA LYS A 22 13.27 0.43 -9.66
C LYS A 22 12.09 0.96 -10.48
N ASN A 23 12.30 2.08 -11.20
CA ASN A 23 11.30 2.77 -12.00
C ASN A 23 10.10 3.30 -11.18
N SER A 24 10.30 3.62 -9.91
CA SER A 24 9.31 4.29 -9.09
C SER A 24 9.67 5.76 -8.83
N GLU A 25 8.66 6.54 -8.52
CA GLU A 25 8.78 7.85 -7.90
C GLU A 25 8.24 7.76 -6.48
N LEU A 26 8.96 8.32 -5.52
CA LEU A 26 8.60 8.30 -4.11
C LEU A 26 8.13 9.69 -3.67
N TRP A 27 6.89 9.75 -3.19
CA TRP A 27 6.30 10.95 -2.60
C TRP A 27 6.14 10.81 -1.10
N MET A 28 6.47 11.86 -0.38
CA MET A 28 6.35 11.92 1.07
C MET A 28 5.63 13.19 1.51
N LEU A 29 5.21 13.22 2.78
CA LEU A 29 4.67 14.42 3.39
C LEU A 29 5.78 15.41 3.69
N GLY A 30 5.52 16.70 3.50
CA GLY A 30 6.48 17.77 3.79
C GLY A 30 6.88 17.85 5.27
N THR A 31 6.05 17.33 6.17
CA THR A 31 6.34 17.21 7.60
C THR A 31 7.20 16.00 7.97
N ASP A 32 7.54 15.14 7.02
CA ASP A 32 8.42 14.01 7.23
C ASP A 32 9.87 14.49 7.27
N PRO A 33 10.63 14.24 8.35
CA PRO A 33 12.00 14.74 8.48
C PRO A 33 13.02 13.97 7.64
N ARG A 34 12.63 12.83 7.06
CA ARG A 34 13.54 11.97 6.27
C ARG A 34 13.81 12.58 4.92
N ASN A 35 15.06 12.48 4.46
CA ASN A 35 15.48 12.91 3.13
C ASN A 35 15.45 11.73 2.14
N GLY A 36 15.44 12.03 0.84
CA GLY A 36 15.62 11.05 -0.21
C GLY A 36 14.37 10.74 -1.04
N ALA A 37 13.20 11.33 -0.74
CA ALA A 37 12.06 11.25 -1.63
C ALA A 37 12.27 12.09 -2.90
N ASP A 38 11.54 11.75 -3.95
CA ASP A 38 11.55 12.51 -5.19
C ASP A 38 10.72 13.79 -5.07
N LYS A 39 9.65 13.75 -4.28
CA LYS A 39 8.80 14.90 -3.98
C LYS A 39 8.27 14.89 -2.55
N TYR A 40 8.10 16.10 -2.00
CA TYR A 40 7.49 16.34 -0.71
C TYR A 40 6.29 17.24 -0.90
N TYR A 41 5.18 16.91 -0.24
CA TYR A 41 3.94 17.69 -0.32
C TYR A 41 3.52 18.16 1.07
N GLU A 42 3.17 19.43 1.18
CA GLU A 42 2.62 20.03 2.39
C GLU A 42 1.17 20.47 2.11
N LEU A 43 0.24 20.07 3.00
CA LEU A 43 -1.18 20.24 2.80
C LEU A 43 -1.84 21.15 3.84
N HIS A 44 -1.11 21.51 4.90
CA HIS A 44 -1.70 22.19 6.06
C HIS A 44 -1.24 23.65 6.22
N GLY A 45 -0.47 24.18 5.28
CA GLY A 45 0.10 25.53 5.38
C GLY A 45 1.14 25.67 6.50
N ILE A 46 1.69 24.55 6.97
CA ILE A 46 2.70 24.53 8.01
C ILE A 46 4.04 24.85 7.37
N LYS A 47 4.76 25.81 7.97
CA LYS A 47 6.14 26.10 7.55
C LYS A 47 7.02 24.91 7.90
N VAL A 48 7.45 24.19 6.89
CA VAL A 48 8.38 23.07 7.06
C VAL A 48 9.80 23.58 6.95
N ASN A 49 10.60 23.33 7.97
CA ASN A 49 12.03 23.62 7.91
C ASN A 49 12.74 22.42 7.25
N HIS A 50 12.72 22.41 5.92
CA HIS A 50 13.18 21.30 5.12
C HIS A 50 14.15 21.82 4.05
N GLU A 51 15.27 21.16 3.86
CA GLU A 51 16.23 21.50 2.79
C GLU A 51 15.69 21.17 1.39
N ASN A 52 14.67 20.31 1.34
CA ASN A 52 14.05 19.89 0.08
C ASN A 52 12.93 20.83 -0.34
N THR A 53 12.71 20.90 -1.64
CA THR A 53 11.55 21.60 -2.20
C THR A 53 10.27 20.91 -1.78
N VAL A 54 9.36 21.65 -1.18
CA VAL A 54 8.03 21.19 -0.78
C VAL A 54 7.01 21.76 -1.75
N TYR A 55 6.16 20.90 -2.29
CA TYR A 55 5.11 21.23 -3.25
C TYR A 55 3.76 21.36 -2.57
N GLU A 56 2.93 22.24 -3.10
CA GLU A 56 1.51 22.28 -2.77
C GLU A 56 0.72 21.38 -3.72
N LEU A 57 -0.43 20.92 -3.26
CA LEU A 57 -1.35 20.18 -4.12
C LEU A 57 -2.18 21.16 -4.96
N PRO A 58 -2.41 20.86 -6.24
CA PRO A 58 -3.28 21.68 -7.07
C PRO A 58 -4.76 21.55 -6.65
N ASP A 59 -5.53 22.60 -6.89
CA ASP A 59 -6.95 22.67 -6.54
C ASP A 59 -7.77 21.53 -7.17
N GLU A 60 -7.36 21.05 -8.35
CA GLU A 60 -7.98 19.92 -9.05
C GLU A 60 -8.12 18.66 -8.18
N VAL A 61 -7.23 18.46 -7.21
CA VAL A 61 -7.30 17.33 -6.28
C VAL A 61 -8.58 17.39 -5.45
N TYR A 62 -8.94 18.59 -4.99
CA TYR A 62 -10.10 18.84 -4.13
C TYR A 62 -11.41 18.93 -4.90
N GLU A 63 -11.35 19.21 -6.20
CA GLU A 63 -12.50 19.33 -7.09
C GLU A 63 -13.08 17.99 -7.54
N GLN A 64 -12.41 16.87 -7.23
CA GLN A 64 -12.88 15.53 -7.64
C GLN A 64 -14.14 15.05 -6.92
N GLY A 65 -14.58 15.74 -5.89
CA GLY A 65 -15.75 15.33 -5.09
C GLY A 65 -15.53 14.05 -4.25
N LEU A 66 -14.27 13.65 -4.09
CA LEU A 66 -13.88 12.51 -3.26
C LEU A 66 -13.65 12.94 -1.82
N PRO A 67 -13.88 12.07 -0.82
CA PRO A 67 -13.67 12.43 0.57
C PRO A 67 -12.15 12.56 0.87
N ILE A 68 -11.74 13.76 1.25
CA ILE A 68 -10.36 14.06 1.64
C ILE A 68 -10.35 14.55 3.08
N ASN A 69 -9.99 13.68 4.00
CA ASN A 69 -9.81 14.02 5.41
C ASN A 69 -8.44 13.60 5.96
N ASN A 70 -7.53 13.20 5.07
CA ASN A 70 -6.15 12.88 5.41
C ASN A 70 -5.23 13.14 4.20
N SER A 71 -3.96 13.35 4.48
CA SER A 71 -2.97 13.71 3.46
C SER A 71 -2.72 12.61 2.44
N ILE A 72 -2.83 11.34 2.84
CA ILE A 72 -2.59 10.20 1.95
C ILE A 72 -3.69 10.11 0.88
N SER A 73 -4.95 10.35 1.25
CA SER A 73 -6.05 10.41 0.28
C SER A 73 -5.81 11.50 -0.77
N ALA A 74 -5.36 12.68 -0.35
CA ALA A 74 -5.05 13.78 -1.26
C ALA A 74 -3.89 13.45 -2.22
N LEU A 75 -2.81 12.86 -1.71
CA LEU A 75 -1.68 12.42 -2.53
C LEU A 75 -2.07 11.30 -3.50
N LEU A 76 -2.93 10.38 -3.08
CA LEU A 76 -3.42 9.30 -3.93
C LEU A 76 -4.24 9.85 -5.10
N ILE A 77 -5.15 10.79 -4.84
CA ILE A 77 -5.93 11.47 -5.89
C ILE A 77 -5.00 12.21 -6.84
N HIS A 78 -4.03 12.96 -6.31
CA HIS A 78 -3.06 13.67 -7.13
C HIS A 78 -2.26 12.71 -8.02
N GLY A 79 -1.77 11.60 -7.49
CA GLY A 79 -1.06 10.58 -8.26
C GLY A 79 -1.93 10.00 -9.38
N TRP A 80 -3.20 9.73 -9.11
CA TRP A 80 -4.14 9.29 -10.13
C TRP A 80 -4.33 10.33 -11.24
N LEU A 81 -4.52 11.60 -10.89
CA LEU A 81 -4.65 12.71 -11.86
C LEU A 81 -3.38 12.90 -12.69
N GLN A 82 -2.19 12.65 -12.12
CA GLN A 82 -0.92 12.66 -12.83
C GLN A 82 -0.73 11.44 -13.77
N GLY A 83 -1.72 10.55 -13.82
CA GLY A 83 -1.74 9.42 -14.77
C GLY A 83 -0.98 8.18 -14.31
N TYR A 84 -0.57 8.08 -13.05
CA TYR A 84 0.04 6.85 -12.56
C TYR A 84 -0.94 5.69 -12.61
N LYS A 85 -0.50 4.56 -13.17
CA LYS A 85 -1.30 3.33 -13.32
C LYS A 85 -0.97 2.26 -12.27
N THR A 86 0.07 2.49 -11.51
CA THR A 86 0.45 1.64 -10.37
C THR A 86 0.85 2.55 -9.22
N ILE A 87 0.15 2.44 -8.11
CA ILE A 87 0.38 3.24 -6.90
C ILE A 87 0.46 2.31 -5.70
N LYS A 88 1.51 2.48 -4.88
CA LYS A 88 1.72 1.78 -3.63
C LYS A 88 1.69 2.77 -2.48
N ILE A 89 0.90 2.49 -1.46
CA ILE A 89 0.84 3.28 -0.23
C ILE A 89 1.51 2.45 0.87
N ILE A 90 2.50 3.05 1.51
CA ILE A 90 3.27 2.44 2.61
C ILE A 90 3.39 3.41 3.78
N GLY A 91 3.62 2.90 4.98
CA GLY A 91 3.76 3.74 6.18
C GLY A 91 2.51 4.53 6.54
N ALA A 92 1.34 4.07 6.10
CA ALA A 92 0.04 4.67 6.40
C ALA A 92 -1.01 3.60 6.72
N PRO A 93 -0.78 2.74 7.74
CA PRO A 93 -1.71 1.64 8.06
C PRO A 93 -3.05 2.14 8.60
N MET A 94 -3.16 3.41 9.02
CA MET A 94 -4.38 4.02 9.58
C MET A 94 -4.97 3.17 10.70
N ASN A 95 -4.15 2.75 11.65
CA ASN A 95 -4.50 1.84 12.73
C ASN A 95 -4.51 2.49 14.13
N ALA A 96 -4.05 3.73 14.27
CA ALA A 96 -4.27 4.51 15.47
C ALA A 96 -5.78 4.81 15.61
N ARG A 97 -6.25 4.99 16.87
CA ARG A 97 -7.68 5.07 17.16
C ARG A 97 -8.44 6.10 16.31
N ASP A 98 -7.94 7.31 16.26
CA ASP A 98 -8.61 8.40 15.52
C ASP A 98 -8.49 8.21 14.00
N GLU A 99 -7.35 7.76 13.51
CA GLU A 99 -7.12 7.40 12.12
C GLU A 99 -8.04 6.24 11.70
N TYR A 100 -8.17 5.22 12.54
CA TYR A 100 -8.99 4.05 12.24
C TYR A 100 -10.46 4.41 12.09
N ILE A 101 -10.98 5.25 12.97
CA ILE A 101 -12.39 5.63 12.98
C ILE A 101 -12.72 6.68 11.91
N ASN A 102 -11.87 7.70 11.78
CA ASN A 102 -12.20 8.90 11.00
C ASN A 102 -11.54 8.93 9.63
N GLU A 103 -10.30 8.49 9.51
CA GLU A 103 -9.50 8.65 8.28
C GLU A 103 -9.49 7.40 7.43
N ARG A 104 -9.38 6.22 8.04
CA ARG A 104 -9.34 4.95 7.32
C ARG A 104 -10.53 4.70 6.40
N PRO A 105 -11.79 4.96 6.80
CA PRO A 105 -12.94 4.77 5.92
C PRO A 105 -12.87 5.64 4.66
N SER A 106 -12.43 6.89 4.79
CA SER A 106 -12.27 7.79 3.65
C SER A 106 -11.17 7.34 2.71
N LEU A 107 -10.01 6.96 3.26
CA LEU A 107 -8.91 6.44 2.44
C LEU A 107 -9.31 5.14 1.73
N ALA A 108 -10.00 4.22 2.42
CA ALA A 108 -10.50 2.98 1.82
C ALA A 108 -11.48 3.25 0.66
N PHE A 109 -12.35 4.25 0.80
CA PHE A 109 -13.24 4.67 -0.27
C PHE A 109 -12.46 5.19 -1.48
N VAL A 110 -11.50 6.09 -1.27
CA VAL A 110 -10.66 6.66 -2.34
C VAL A 110 -9.84 5.58 -3.03
N VAL A 111 -9.25 4.65 -2.27
CA VAL A 111 -8.53 3.48 -2.81
C VAL A 111 -9.43 2.65 -3.71
N GLY A 112 -10.64 2.31 -3.25
CA GLY A 112 -11.61 1.53 -4.04
C GLY A 112 -12.06 2.27 -5.30
N TYR A 113 -12.35 3.56 -5.20
CA TYR A 113 -12.74 4.39 -6.33
C TYR A 113 -11.66 4.43 -7.41
N ILE A 114 -10.41 4.74 -7.03
CA ILE A 114 -9.29 4.86 -7.97
C ILE A 114 -8.92 3.49 -8.55
N ALA A 115 -9.02 2.41 -7.78
CA ALA A 115 -8.85 1.06 -8.30
C ALA A 115 -9.89 0.72 -9.38
N ALA A 116 -11.14 1.15 -9.21
CA ALA A 116 -12.19 0.99 -10.21
C ALA A 116 -11.91 1.78 -11.50
N GLN A 117 -11.08 2.83 -11.44
CA GLN A 117 -10.59 3.56 -12.63
C GLN A 117 -9.42 2.84 -13.34
N GLY A 118 -9.10 1.62 -12.96
CA GLY A 118 -8.06 0.79 -13.59
C GLY A 118 -6.65 1.03 -13.07
N VAL A 119 -6.49 1.70 -11.94
CA VAL A 119 -5.18 1.87 -11.27
C VAL A 119 -4.91 0.63 -10.41
N LYS A 120 -3.73 0.04 -10.57
CA LYS A 120 -3.27 -1.04 -9.71
C LYS A 120 -2.79 -0.45 -8.38
N LEU A 121 -3.50 -0.76 -7.30
CA LEU A 121 -3.24 -0.22 -5.97
C LEU A 121 -2.78 -1.30 -5.00
N SER A 122 -1.87 -0.92 -4.10
CA SER A 122 -1.57 -1.64 -2.87
C SER A 122 -1.43 -0.65 -1.72
N TRP A 123 -1.88 -1.04 -0.54
CA TRP A 123 -1.85 -0.22 0.66
C TRP A 123 -1.61 -1.11 1.88
N ASP A 124 -0.63 -0.78 2.70
CA ASP A 124 -0.24 -1.54 3.90
C ASP A 124 -1.32 -1.58 5.01
N GLY A 125 -2.32 -0.69 4.93
CA GLY A 125 -3.52 -0.73 5.77
C GLY A 125 -4.62 -1.66 5.26
N MET A 126 -4.49 -2.26 4.08
CA MET A 126 -5.44 -3.27 3.59
C MET A 126 -5.19 -4.60 4.28
N VAL A 127 -6.27 -5.18 4.80
CA VAL A 127 -6.24 -6.56 5.26
C VAL A 127 -6.45 -7.45 4.03
N GLU A 128 -5.41 -8.15 3.62
CA GLU A 128 -5.52 -9.18 2.59
C GLU A 128 -6.22 -10.40 3.20
N ASN A 129 -7.51 -10.52 2.97
CA ASN A 129 -8.26 -11.70 3.38
C ASN A 129 -8.48 -12.61 2.18
N THR A 130 -7.41 -13.26 1.74
CA THR A 130 -7.41 -14.14 0.58
C THR A 130 -8.23 -15.41 0.78
N ASP A 131 -8.53 -15.77 2.03
CA ASP A 131 -9.24 -17.02 2.38
C ASP A 131 -10.73 -16.82 2.68
N TYR A 132 -11.21 -15.58 2.76
CA TYR A 132 -12.60 -15.33 3.05
C TYR A 132 -13.52 -15.90 1.96
N GLY A 133 -14.41 -16.82 2.37
CA GLY A 133 -15.36 -17.46 1.46
C GLY A 133 -14.75 -18.53 0.53
N ARG A 134 -13.43 -18.77 0.57
CA ARG A 134 -12.82 -19.87 -0.16
C ARG A 134 -12.97 -21.16 0.62
N LYS A 135 -13.56 -22.18 -0.01
CA LYS A 135 -13.53 -23.54 0.53
C LYS A 135 -12.07 -24.01 0.49
N LYS A 136 -11.50 -24.34 1.66
CA LYS A 136 -10.20 -25.02 1.71
C LYS A 136 -10.34 -26.30 0.89
N LYS A 137 -9.47 -26.48 -0.12
CA LYS A 137 -9.36 -27.78 -0.78
C LYS A 137 -8.97 -28.79 0.30
N PRO A 138 -9.64 -29.94 0.41
CA PRO A 138 -9.21 -30.96 1.35
C PRO A 138 -7.76 -31.33 1.03
N GLU A 139 -6.91 -31.35 2.07
CA GLU A 139 -5.56 -31.86 1.93
C GLU A 139 -5.69 -33.34 1.51
N VAL A 140 -5.26 -33.64 0.30
CA VAL A 140 -5.15 -35.01 -0.16
C VAL A 140 -3.96 -35.62 0.57
N LYS A 141 -4.21 -36.31 1.66
CA LYS A 141 -3.17 -37.14 2.27
C LYS A 141 -2.91 -38.28 1.28
N ILE A 142 -1.75 -38.22 0.64
CA ILE A 142 -1.23 -39.38 -0.11
C ILE A 142 -0.87 -40.40 0.96
N VAL A 143 -1.72 -41.39 1.13
CA VAL A 143 -1.39 -42.61 1.88
C VAL A 143 -0.45 -43.39 0.97
N GLU A 144 0.84 -43.33 1.25
CA GLU A 144 1.78 -44.28 0.63
C GLU A 144 1.35 -45.67 1.11
N GLU A 145 0.84 -46.49 0.19
CA GLU A 145 0.61 -47.94 0.43
C GLU A 145 1.99 -48.54 0.67
N GLU A 146 2.25 -48.95 1.92
CA GLU A 146 3.35 -49.83 2.25
C GLU A 146 3.18 -51.10 1.43
N LYS A 147 4.08 -51.33 0.50
CA LYS A 147 4.18 -52.62 -0.19
C LYS A 147 4.77 -53.62 0.78
N ASP A 148 3.91 -54.49 1.30
CA ASP A 148 4.32 -55.70 1.97
C ASP A 148 5.00 -56.61 0.95
N ASP A 149 6.35 -56.57 0.91
CA ASP A 149 7.17 -57.56 0.22
C ASP A 149 7.45 -58.75 1.16
N ASP A 150 6.41 -59.48 1.48
CA ASP A 150 6.56 -60.82 2.03
C ASP A 150 6.82 -61.84 0.89
N ILE A 151 8.06 -61.92 0.48
CA ILE A 151 8.49 -63.06 -0.34
C ILE A 151 8.87 -64.20 0.62
N GLN A 152 7.96 -65.10 0.78
CA GLN A 152 8.24 -66.40 1.35
C GLN A 152 9.28 -67.12 0.46
N LYS A 153 10.42 -67.40 1.03
CA LYS A 153 11.34 -68.40 0.53
C LYS A 153 10.90 -69.72 1.10
N GLU A 154 10.24 -70.54 0.29
CA GLU A 154 10.15 -72.00 0.53
C GLU A 154 11.41 -72.66 -0.02
N GLU A 155 11.91 -73.56 0.82
CA GLU A 155 13.08 -74.42 0.64
C GLU A 155 12.83 -75.48 -0.43
N GLU A 156 13.92 -75.83 -1.15
CA GLU A 156 14.30 -77.18 -1.47
C GLU A 156 15.82 -77.29 -1.50
#